data_6df234353995f79e429c3ad8be9cec4b
#
_entry.id   6df234353995f79e429c3ad8be9cec4b
#
_cell.length_a   1.000
_cell.length_b   1.000
_cell.length_c   1.000
_cell.angle_alpha   90.00
_cell.angle_beta   90.00
_cell.angle_gamma   90.00
#
_symmetry.space_group_name_H-M   'P 1'
#
loop_
_entity.id
_entity.type
_entity.pdbx_description
1 polymer ?
#
loop_
_entity_poly.entity_id
_entity_poly.type
_entity_poly.pdbx_seq_one_letter_code
_entity_poly.pdbx_strand_id
1 'polypeptide(L)'
;MTTSTKLVELLYQLEAQLQKHELWQQTMPSPEALQSVEPFAIDTLDPHEWLQWIFIARMHTLVESSQPLPRGFSIEPYFAEAWKQEPQYAELLNTIRTIDELCK
;
A
#
# COMPACT_ATOMS: atom_id res chain seq x y z
N MET A 1 9.46 -18.15 11.00
CA MET A 1 8.95 -16.80 10.67
C MET A 1 7.61 -16.92 9.99
N THR A 2 6.70 -16.09 10.35
CA THR A 2 5.34 -16.14 9.83
C THR A 2 5.18 -15.15 8.68
N THR A 3 4.13 -15.37 7.90
CA THR A 3 3.76 -14.43 6.85
C THR A 3 3.50 -13.03 7.43
N SER A 4 2.87 -12.96 8.61
CA SER A 4 2.62 -11.69 9.28
C SER A 4 3.91 -10.92 9.59
N THR A 5 4.94 -11.61 10.07
CA THR A 5 6.23 -10.98 10.36
C THR A 5 6.85 -10.39 9.09
N LYS A 6 6.86 -11.18 8.02
CA LYS A 6 7.40 -10.70 6.74
C LYS A 6 6.60 -9.55 6.17
N LEU A 7 5.27 -9.62 6.29
CA LEU A 7 4.40 -8.54 5.83
C LEU A 7 4.71 -7.24 6.57
N VAL A 8 4.85 -7.29 7.89
CA VAL A 8 5.16 -6.11 8.69
C VAL A 8 6.49 -5.48 8.25
N GLU A 9 7.51 -6.31 8.01
CA GLU A 9 8.80 -5.80 7.52
C GLU A 9 8.65 -5.09 6.19
N LEU A 10 7.86 -5.67 5.27
CA LEU A 10 7.62 -5.07 3.97
C LEU A 10 6.81 -3.78 4.08
N LEU A 11 5.85 -3.73 4.99
CA LEU A 11 5.07 -2.51 5.21
C LEU A 11 5.95 -1.38 5.73
N TYR A 12 6.87 -1.66 6.67
CA TYR A 12 7.80 -0.65 7.14
C TYR A 12 8.77 -0.21 6.06
N GLN A 13 9.21 -1.14 5.23
CA GLN A 13 10.07 -0.81 4.09
C GLN A 13 9.33 0.11 3.11
N LEU A 14 8.09 -0.20 2.82
CA LEU A 14 7.26 0.60 1.94
C LEU A 14 7.05 2.02 2.49
N GLU A 15 6.78 2.11 3.81
CA GLU A 15 6.64 3.41 4.48
C GLU A 15 7.91 4.24 4.34
N ALA A 16 9.07 3.64 4.61
CA ALA A 16 10.35 4.33 4.49
C ALA A 16 10.60 4.82 3.06
N GLN A 17 10.23 4.00 2.07
CA GLN A 17 10.38 4.39 0.67
C GLN A 17 9.45 5.54 0.30
N LEU A 18 8.21 5.51 0.80
CA LEU A 18 7.27 6.61 0.58
C LEU A 18 7.79 7.90 1.20
N GLN A 19 8.38 7.83 2.39
CA GLN A 19 8.98 9.00 3.03
C GLN A 19 10.17 9.53 2.22
N LYS A 20 10.99 8.64 1.72
CA LYS A 20 12.16 9.00 0.91
C LYS A 20 11.75 9.79 -0.34
N HIS A 21 10.65 9.43 -0.96
CA HIS A 21 10.16 10.09 -2.16
C HIS A 21 9.19 11.23 -1.89
N GLU A 22 9.04 11.61 -0.61
CA GLU A 22 8.15 12.69 -0.19
C GLU A 22 6.69 12.44 -0.55
N LEU A 23 6.31 11.17 -0.58
CA LEU A 23 4.93 10.75 -0.83
C LEU A 23 4.15 10.47 0.45
N TRP A 24 4.85 10.31 1.58
CA TRP A 24 4.21 10.03 2.86
C TRP A 24 3.56 11.31 3.39
N GLN A 25 2.27 11.23 3.70
CA GLN A 25 1.50 12.39 4.12
C GLN A 25 1.40 12.49 5.64
N GLN A 26 1.45 13.71 6.15
CA GLN A 26 1.30 13.99 7.58
C GLN A 26 -0.16 14.26 7.94
N THR A 27 -0.99 14.59 6.97
CA THR A 27 -2.39 14.96 7.18
C THR A 27 -3.29 13.99 6.42
N MET A 28 -4.25 13.41 7.13
CA MET A 28 -5.20 12.46 6.56
C MET A 28 -6.10 13.13 5.52
N PRO A 29 -6.40 12.44 4.39
CA PRO A 29 -7.42 12.94 3.47
C PRO A 29 -8.78 13.08 4.14
N SER A 30 -9.71 13.78 3.49
CA SER A 30 -11.04 13.98 4.06
C SER A 30 -11.77 12.64 4.26
N PRO A 31 -12.69 12.56 5.24
CA PRO A 31 -13.48 11.35 5.41
C PRO A 31 -14.24 10.95 4.15
N GLU A 32 -14.73 11.91 3.39
CA GLU A 32 -15.43 11.63 2.14
C GLU A 32 -14.53 10.96 1.11
N ALA A 33 -13.27 11.42 1.00
CA ALA A 33 -12.32 10.84 0.08
C ALA A 33 -11.99 9.39 0.46
N LEU A 34 -11.93 9.09 1.77
CA LEU A 34 -11.62 7.76 2.27
C LEU A 34 -12.79 6.79 2.15
N GLN A 35 -14.00 7.28 1.88
CA GLN A 35 -15.20 6.46 1.79
C GLN A 35 -15.55 6.06 0.36
N SER A 36 -14.66 6.32 -0.60
CA SER A 36 -14.90 5.94 -1.98
C SER A 36 -15.20 4.45 -2.11
N VAL A 37 -16.15 4.10 -2.97
CA VAL A 37 -16.49 2.72 -3.29
C VAL A 37 -15.80 2.23 -4.56
N GLU A 38 -15.05 3.12 -5.23
CA GLU A 38 -14.32 2.75 -6.44
C GLU A 38 -13.05 1.98 -6.10
N PRO A 39 -12.61 1.06 -6.98
CA PRO A 39 -11.34 0.37 -6.77
C PRO A 39 -10.20 1.37 -6.57
N PHE A 40 -9.37 1.13 -5.55
CA PHE A 40 -8.24 1.99 -5.20
C PHE A 40 -8.65 3.43 -4.91
N ALA A 41 -9.95 3.69 -4.65
CA ALA A 41 -10.48 5.03 -4.45
C ALA A 41 -10.00 5.98 -5.57
N ILE A 42 -9.99 5.48 -6.80
CA ILE A 42 -9.36 6.15 -7.94
C ILE A 42 -9.98 7.52 -8.22
N ASP A 43 -11.23 7.72 -7.83
CA ASP A 43 -11.96 8.97 -8.04
C ASP A 43 -11.65 10.05 -6.99
N THR A 44 -11.08 9.66 -5.83
CA THR A 44 -10.90 10.59 -4.72
C THR A 44 -9.48 10.64 -4.15
N LEU A 45 -8.67 9.61 -4.39
CA LEU A 45 -7.32 9.54 -3.83
C LEU A 45 -6.28 9.30 -4.93
N ASP A 46 -5.10 9.91 -4.76
CA ASP A 46 -3.96 9.56 -5.58
C ASP A 46 -3.43 8.19 -5.17
N PRO A 47 -2.65 7.51 -6.04
CA PRO A 47 -2.16 6.17 -5.72
C PRO A 47 -1.41 6.08 -4.40
N HIS A 48 -0.51 7.02 -4.10
CA HIS A 48 0.26 6.99 -2.86
C HIS A 48 -0.63 7.24 -1.63
N GLU A 49 -1.73 7.99 -1.79
CA GLU A 49 -2.67 8.22 -0.70
C GLU A 49 -3.42 6.94 -0.36
N TRP A 50 -3.91 6.23 -1.38
CA TRP A 50 -4.57 4.94 -1.16
C TRP A 50 -3.62 3.96 -0.48
N LEU A 51 -2.37 3.90 -0.94
CA LEU A 51 -1.39 2.98 -0.41
C LEU A 51 -1.14 3.23 1.08
N GLN A 52 -0.98 4.49 1.47
CA GLN A 52 -0.71 4.84 2.87
C GLN A 52 -1.94 4.71 3.77
N TRP A 53 -3.04 5.35 3.39
CA TRP A 53 -4.18 5.55 4.31
C TRP A 53 -5.14 4.38 4.31
N ILE A 54 -5.17 3.60 3.23
CA ILE A 54 -6.09 2.47 3.14
C ILE A 54 -5.32 1.15 3.24
N PHE A 55 -4.35 0.89 2.35
CA PHE A 55 -3.70 -0.41 2.30
C PHE A 55 -2.80 -0.67 3.51
N ILE A 56 -1.81 0.19 3.73
CA ILE A 56 -0.85 0.01 4.83
C ILE A 56 -1.57 0.03 6.17
N ALA A 57 -2.46 1.00 6.36
CA ALA A 57 -3.21 1.14 7.61
C ALA A 57 -4.04 -0.12 7.89
N ARG A 58 -4.73 -0.65 6.88
CA ARG A 58 -5.55 -1.85 7.03
C ARG A 58 -4.71 -3.07 7.37
N MET A 59 -3.57 -3.24 6.69
CA MET A 59 -2.70 -4.38 6.94
C MET A 59 -2.13 -4.37 8.36
N HIS A 60 -1.71 -3.20 8.84
CA HIS A 60 -1.25 -3.08 10.23
C HIS A 60 -2.34 -3.44 11.22
N THR A 61 -3.55 -2.97 10.99
CA THR A 61 -4.69 -3.27 11.87
C THR A 61 -4.95 -4.78 11.91
N LEU A 62 -4.93 -5.44 10.77
CA LEU A 62 -5.17 -6.88 10.70
C LEU A 62 -4.09 -7.66 11.44
N VAL A 63 -2.83 -7.27 11.28
CA VAL A 63 -1.72 -7.94 11.97
C VAL A 63 -1.82 -7.72 13.47
N GLU A 64 -2.08 -6.48 13.91
CA GLU A 64 -2.15 -6.14 15.33
C GLU A 64 -3.31 -6.86 16.04
N SER A 65 -4.41 -7.07 15.35
CA SER A 65 -5.58 -7.73 15.94
C SER A 65 -5.57 -9.24 15.69
N SER A 66 -4.50 -9.78 15.13
CA SER A 66 -4.36 -11.22 14.84
C SER A 66 -5.47 -11.74 13.93
N GLN A 67 -5.97 -10.90 13.04
CA GLN A 67 -6.97 -11.30 12.07
C GLN A 67 -6.33 -12.02 10.89
N PRO A 68 -7.07 -12.89 10.21
CA PRO A 68 -6.56 -13.52 8.99
C PRO A 68 -6.21 -12.47 7.95
N LEU A 69 -5.05 -12.64 7.29
CA LEU A 69 -4.61 -11.71 6.26
C LEU A 69 -5.32 -12.02 4.94
N PRO A 70 -5.69 -10.99 4.16
CA PRO A 70 -6.23 -11.23 2.83
C PRO A 70 -5.21 -11.94 1.95
N ARG A 71 -5.68 -12.76 1.03
CA ARG A 71 -4.82 -13.50 0.11
C ARG A 71 -5.40 -13.41 -1.30
N GLY A 72 -4.52 -13.60 -2.28
CA GLY A 72 -4.95 -13.64 -3.66
C GLY A 72 -5.18 -12.28 -4.29
N PHE A 73 -4.81 -11.19 -3.60
CA PHE A 73 -4.91 -9.86 -4.20
C PHE A 73 -3.67 -9.56 -5.03
N SER A 74 -3.79 -8.59 -5.93
CA SER A 74 -2.68 -8.17 -6.78
C SER A 74 -2.82 -6.67 -7.01
N ILE A 75 -2.01 -5.88 -6.32
CA ILE A 75 -2.08 -4.42 -6.41
C ILE A 75 -0.97 -3.81 -7.26
N GLU A 76 0.14 -4.53 -7.47
CA GLU A 76 1.27 -4.01 -8.24
C GLU A 76 0.89 -3.54 -9.64
N PRO A 77 0.03 -4.26 -10.40
CA PRO A 77 -0.32 -3.79 -11.74
C PRO A 77 -0.94 -2.40 -11.77
N TYR A 78 -1.75 -2.06 -10.78
CA TYR A 78 -2.32 -0.72 -10.69
C TYR A 78 -1.22 0.34 -10.54
N PHE A 79 -0.27 0.09 -9.63
CA PHE A 79 0.81 1.03 -9.40
C PHE A 79 1.80 1.08 -10.55
N ALA A 80 2.05 -0.06 -11.21
CA ALA A 80 2.91 -0.09 -12.40
C ALA A 80 2.34 0.81 -13.50
N GLU A 81 1.04 0.79 -13.70
CA GLU A 81 0.39 1.66 -14.67
C GLU A 81 0.39 3.12 -14.22
N ALA A 82 0.02 3.36 -12.94
CA ALA A 82 -0.06 4.72 -12.40
C ALA A 82 1.29 5.43 -12.43
N TRP A 83 2.37 4.68 -12.19
CA TRP A 83 3.73 5.23 -12.08
C TRP A 83 4.62 4.86 -13.26
N LYS A 84 4.05 4.50 -14.39
CA LYS A 84 4.85 4.04 -15.55
C LYS A 84 5.82 5.10 -16.09
N GLN A 85 5.53 6.36 -15.85
CA GLN A 85 6.41 7.46 -16.27
C GLN A 85 7.26 8.00 -15.13
N GLU A 86 7.33 7.27 -14.01
CA GLU A 86 8.04 7.69 -12.81
C GLU A 86 9.09 6.64 -12.44
N PRO A 87 10.21 6.56 -13.20
CA PRO A 87 11.20 5.52 -12.94
C PRO A 87 11.82 5.56 -11.56
N GLN A 88 11.76 6.71 -10.89
CA GLN A 88 12.28 6.83 -9.52
C GLN A 88 11.49 5.99 -8.52
N TYR A 89 10.28 5.54 -8.87
CA TYR A 89 9.45 4.73 -7.97
C TYR A 89 9.64 3.23 -8.19
N ALA A 90 10.68 2.81 -8.93
CA ALA A 90 10.91 1.40 -9.21
C ALA A 90 11.05 0.56 -7.94
N GLU A 91 11.73 1.09 -6.91
CA GLU A 91 11.89 0.35 -5.66
C GLU A 91 10.56 0.16 -4.92
N LEU A 92 9.67 1.16 -5.02
CA LEU A 92 8.32 1.04 -4.47
C LEU A 92 7.56 -0.09 -5.16
N LEU A 93 7.64 -0.15 -6.48
CA LEU A 93 6.97 -1.19 -7.26
C LEU A 93 7.51 -2.58 -6.90
N ASN A 94 8.82 -2.70 -6.67
CA ASN A 94 9.40 -3.97 -6.27
C ASN A 94 8.89 -4.43 -4.92
N THR A 95 8.78 -3.52 -3.96
CA THR A 95 8.26 -3.84 -2.63
C THR A 95 6.80 -4.26 -2.71
N ILE A 96 6.00 -3.54 -3.50
CA ILE A 96 4.59 -3.86 -3.70
C ILE A 96 4.43 -5.24 -4.34
N ARG A 97 5.25 -5.55 -5.35
CA ARG A 97 5.23 -6.86 -6.00
C ARG A 97 5.55 -7.97 -5.00
N THR A 98 6.53 -7.73 -4.13
CA THR A 98 6.91 -8.71 -3.11
C THR A 98 5.75 -8.97 -2.15
N ILE A 99 5.00 -7.92 -1.78
CA ILE A 99 3.82 -8.06 -0.94
C ILE A 99 2.76 -8.90 -1.66
N ASP A 100 2.51 -8.63 -2.94
CA ASP A 100 1.55 -9.43 -3.71
C ASP A 100 1.93 -10.90 -3.72
N GLU A 101 3.21 -11.21 -3.92
CA GLU A 101 3.68 -12.58 -3.93
C GLU A 101 3.59 -13.25 -2.57
N LEU A 102 3.85 -12.52 -1.50
CA LEU A 102 3.75 -13.03 -0.14
C LEU A 102 2.31 -13.39 0.22
N CYS A 103 1.36 -12.61 -0.24
CA CYS A 103 -0.06 -12.77 0.09
C CYS A 103 -0.85 -13.48 -1.02
N LYS A 104 -0.15 -14.18 -1.87
CA LYS A 104 -0.72 -14.87 -3.02
C LYS A 104 -1.70 -15.99 -2.67
#